data_8903a1750ce9ce35ced5eeaa5d19697e
#
_entry.id   8903a1750ce9ce35ced5eeaa5d19697e
#
_cell.length_a   1.000
_cell.length_b   1.000
_cell.length_c   1.000
_cell.angle_alpha   90.00
_cell.angle_beta   90.00
_cell.angle_gamma   90.00
#
_symmetry.space_group_name_H-M   'P 1'
#
loop_
_entity.id
_entity.type
_entity.pdbx_description
1 polymer ?
#
loop_
_entity_poly.entity_id
_entity_poly.type
_entity_poly.pdbx_seq_one_letter_code
_entity_poly.pdbx_strand_id
1 'polypeptide(L)'
;MMASSETDEEAAARWAVRLDGGPLDAADQKELDHWFAVDERRAGALLRAEAALAYLDRGRALSKGDERESGPRSARLWKPIAAAGSLAAAVALAVFLVPASRSDRIEIATAVGEIRRVPLTDGSVASVNTDSDVEIEMASDQRNIRLNNGEAWFQVAHDRTRPFLVEAGKIRVQAVGTAFSVRRTAAGAEILVTEGVVEAWALGGDGRVRIPAGNRGFVPAGRGGVKVTPAPGGVDRALAWRTGELALDGESLGFAAGELNRYNRRAIVIDDPALGREPLVGYFRVDQPEAFARAVASTLGARVRVAGETIHLER
;
A
#
# COMPACT_ATOMS: atom_id res chain seq x y z
N MET A 1 36.04 24.56 -14.61
CA MET A 1 35.91 24.68 -13.16
C MET A 1 34.41 24.57 -12.88
N MET A 2 33.90 23.35 -12.65
CA MET A 2 32.47 23.08 -12.41
C MET A 2 32.19 23.40 -10.94
N ALA A 3 31.33 24.40 -10.69
CA ALA A 3 30.78 24.62 -9.35
C ALA A 3 29.87 23.43 -9.00
N SER A 4 30.22 22.66 -7.96
CA SER A 4 29.33 21.69 -7.36
C SER A 4 28.07 22.43 -6.93
N SER A 5 26.89 22.00 -7.40
CA SER A 5 25.62 22.51 -6.90
C SER A 5 25.46 22.01 -5.46
N GLU A 6 25.46 22.92 -4.52
CA GLU A 6 25.20 22.66 -3.11
C GLU A 6 23.81 22.06 -2.97
N THR A 7 23.68 20.98 -2.19
CA THR A 7 22.40 20.37 -1.93
C THR A 7 21.58 21.19 -0.93
N ASP A 8 20.24 21.10 -0.95
CA ASP A 8 19.37 21.83 0.00
C ASP A 8 19.67 21.48 1.45
N GLU A 9 20.20 20.28 1.74
CA GLU A 9 20.59 19.85 3.08
C GLU A 9 21.91 20.46 3.53
N GLU A 10 22.90 20.62 2.64
CA GLU A 10 24.15 21.33 2.94
C GLU A 10 23.89 22.81 3.21
N ALA A 11 22.99 23.43 2.42
CA ALA A 11 22.57 24.80 2.64
C ALA A 11 21.82 24.95 3.99
N ALA A 12 20.93 24.02 4.34
CA ALA A 12 20.23 24.02 5.61
C ALA A 12 21.19 23.88 6.81
N ALA A 13 22.17 22.99 6.74
CA ALA A 13 23.17 22.82 7.78
C ALA A 13 24.01 24.09 7.99
N ARG A 14 24.43 24.77 6.91
CA ARG A 14 25.13 26.05 6.96
C ARG A 14 24.27 27.13 7.62
N TRP A 15 22.99 27.24 7.27
CA TRP A 15 22.07 28.19 7.87
C TRP A 15 21.82 27.90 9.37
N ALA A 16 21.67 26.64 9.75
CA ALA A 16 21.49 26.25 11.13
C ALA A 16 22.69 26.67 12.01
N VAL A 17 23.92 26.45 11.55
CA VAL A 17 25.16 26.91 12.25
C VAL A 17 25.20 28.42 12.35
N ARG A 18 24.75 29.13 11.32
CA ARG A 18 24.77 30.60 11.29
C ARG A 18 23.73 31.20 12.24
N LEU A 19 22.56 30.59 12.34
CA LEU A 19 21.50 30.97 13.28
C LEU A 19 21.88 30.68 14.74
N ASP A 20 22.61 29.60 15.01
CA ASP A 20 23.11 29.25 16.35
C ASP A 20 24.17 30.25 16.84
N GLY A 21 24.89 30.89 15.93
CA GLY A 21 25.90 31.93 16.22
C GLY A 21 25.33 33.28 16.65
N GLY A 22 24.01 33.50 16.61
CA GLY A 22 23.35 34.74 17.01
C GLY A 22 22.44 35.35 15.91
N PRO A 23 21.89 36.53 16.14
CA PRO A 23 20.98 37.17 15.19
C PRO A 23 21.69 37.50 13.87
N LEU A 24 20.99 37.17 12.76
CA LEU A 24 21.48 37.42 11.41
C LEU A 24 21.52 38.91 11.10
N ASP A 25 22.48 39.35 10.29
CA ASP A 25 22.44 40.68 9.74
C ASP A 25 21.39 40.83 8.64
N ALA A 26 21.14 42.07 8.16
CA ALA A 26 20.10 42.36 7.19
C ALA A 26 20.37 41.76 5.78
N ALA A 27 21.61 41.42 5.46
CA ALA A 27 22.00 40.81 4.19
C ALA A 27 21.73 39.29 4.28
N ASP A 28 22.18 38.65 5.35
CA ASP A 28 21.94 37.22 5.64
C ASP A 28 20.45 36.89 5.78
N GLN A 29 19.65 37.79 6.42
CA GLN A 29 18.22 37.63 6.53
C GLN A 29 17.54 37.60 5.15
N LYS A 30 17.91 38.50 4.24
CA LYS A 30 17.38 38.53 2.87
C LYS A 30 17.78 37.28 2.08
N GLU A 31 19.01 36.78 2.27
CA GLU A 31 19.47 35.57 1.60
C GLU A 31 18.71 34.32 2.11
N LEU A 32 18.45 34.23 3.40
CA LEU A 32 17.65 33.18 4.00
C LEU A 32 16.19 33.23 3.53
N ASP A 33 15.57 34.42 3.50
CA ASP A 33 14.20 34.62 3.00
C ASP A 33 14.08 34.21 1.54
N HIS A 34 15.10 34.58 0.71
CA HIS A 34 15.14 34.17 -0.68
C HIS A 34 15.31 32.66 -0.83
N TRP A 35 16.15 32.03 0.00
CA TRP A 35 16.34 30.59 0.00
C TRP A 35 15.04 29.83 0.34
N PHE A 36 14.24 30.31 1.31
CA PHE A 36 12.92 29.75 1.62
C PHE A 36 11.89 29.94 0.49
N ALA A 37 11.93 31.06 -0.22
CA ALA A 37 10.96 31.36 -1.27
C ALA A 37 11.06 30.42 -2.49
N VAL A 38 12.15 29.70 -2.66
CA VAL A 38 12.38 28.81 -3.81
C VAL A 38 11.71 27.44 -3.64
N ASP A 39 11.66 26.88 -2.41
CA ASP A 39 11.04 25.57 -2.15
C ASP A 39 10.56 25.48 -0.68
N GLU A 40 9.26 25.22 -0.47
CA GLU A 40 8.66 25.04 0.88
C GLU A 40 9.31 23.92 1.69
N ARG A 41 9.96 22.94 1.06
CA ARG A 41 10.65 21.81 1.72
C ARG A 41 11.90 22.26 2.47
N ARG A 42 12.48 23.42 2.13
CA ARG A 42 13.69 23.98 2.73
C ARG A 42 13.48 24.39 4.19
N ALA A 43 12.28 24.82 4.55
CA ALA A 43 11.93 25.09 5.94
C ALA A 43 12.04 23.81 6.83
N GLY A 44 11.59 22.68 6.30
CA GLY A 44 11.73 21.37 6.97
C GLY A 44 13.19 20.90 7.07
N ALA A 45 14.03 21.20 6.08
CA ALA A 45 15.46 20.88 6.11
C ALA A 45 16.18 21.70 7.20
N LEU A 46 15.87 22.99 7.31
CA LEU A 46 16.45 23.86 8.34
C LEU A 46 16.08 23.41 9.76
N LEU A 47 14.81 23.11 10.03
CA LEU A 47 14.35 22.61 11.33
C LEU A 47 15.08 21.33 11.76
N ARG A 48 15.35 20.43 10.81
CA ARG A 48 16.14 19.20 11.10
C ARG A 48 17.59 19.52 11.44
N ALA A 49 18.20 20.47 10.73
CA ALA A 49 19.59 20.88 10.97
C ALA A 49 19.74 21.58 12.34
N GLU A 50 18.80 22.44 12.72
CA GLU A 50 18.76 23.09 14.06
C GLU A 50 18.57 22.06 15.18
N ALA A 51 17.67 21.07 15.01
CA ALA A 51 17.48 20.03 16.00
C ALA A 51 18.74 19.17 16.20
N ALA A 52 19.51 18.90 15.15
CA ALA A 52 20.78 18.20 15.20
C ALA A 52 21.86 18.99 15.98
N LEU A 53 21.97 20.30 15.73
CA LEU A 53 22.88 21.19 16.46
C LEU A 53 22.54 21.26 17.95
N ALA A 54 21.25 21.43 18.30
CA ALA A 54 20.79 21.45 19.69
C ALA A 54 21.09 20.15 20.45
N TYR A 55 21.10 19.01 19.75
CA TYR A 55 21.47 17.71 20.32
C TYR A 55 22.98 17.63 20.61
N LEU A 56 23.82 18.17 19.73
CA LEU A 56 25.27 18.23 19.89
C LEU A 56 25.69 19.15 21.05
N ASP A 57 25.00 20.28 21.24
CA ASP A 57 25.26 21.21 22.33
C ASP A 57 24.88 20.65 23.72
N ARG A 58 23.80 19.84 23.81
CA ARG A 58 23.48 19.08 25.01
C ARG A 58 24.59 18.10 25.38
N GLY A 59 25.21 17.43 24.39
CA GLY A 59 26.35 16.56 24.58
C GLY A 59 27.58 17.32 25.13
N ARG A 60 27.82 18.53 24.63
CA ARG A 60 28.90 19.41 25.12
C ARG A 60 28.65 19.97 26.52
N ALA A 61 27.41 20.30 26.85
CA ALA A 61 27.04 20.79 28.18
C ALA A 61 27.20 19.72 29.27
N LEU A 62 26.96 18.45 28.95
CA LEU A 62 27.15 17.30 29.85
C LEU A 62 28.65 17.00 30.08
N SER A 63 29.54 17.36 29.16
CA SER A 63 30.99 17.19 29.30
C SER A 63 31.68 18.34 30.04
N LYS A 64 31.00 19.50 30.23
CA LYS A 64 31.53 20.68 30.93
C LYS A 64 31.28 20.70 32.45
N GLY A 65 30.58 19.67 32.99
CA GLY A 65 30.16 19.61 34.39
C GLY A 65 31.22 19.16 35.40
N ASP A 66 32.47 18.94 35.01
CA ASP A 66 33.49 18.38 35.92
C ASP A 66 34.83 19.12 35.82
N GLU A 67 34.82 20.45 35.95
CA GLU A 67 36.03 21.24 36.19
C GLU A 67 35.97 21.92 37.56
N ARG A 68 36.24 21.14 38.61
CA ARG A 68 36.74 21.70 39.90
C ARG A 68 38.09 21.06 40.25
N GLU A 69 39.10 21.95 40.20
CA GLU A 69 40.36 21.89 40.94
C GLU A 69 41.18 20.60 40.92
N SER A 70 42.38 20.66 40.31
CA SER A 70 43.65 20.37 40.99
C SER A 70 44.83 20.30 40.02
N GLY A 71 45.87 21.07 40.27
CA GLY A 71 47.29 20.97 40.11
C GLY A 71 47.96 20.12 39.00
N PRO A 72 49.17 20.44 38.59
CA PRO A 72 49.82 19.89 37.41
C PRO A 72 50.40 18.49 37.68
N ARG A 73 49.83 17.46 37.03
CA ARG A 73 50.44 16.13 36.98
C ARG A 73 50.31 15.48 35.59
N SER A 74 51.50 15.37 34.98
CA SER A 74 51.92 14.34 34.02
C SER A 74 51.05 14.09 32.77
N ALA A 75 51.53 14.65 31.65
CA ALA A 75 51.23 14.28 30.28
C ALA A 75 51.51 12.79 29.98
N ARG A 76 50.57 11.88 30.24
CA ARG A 76 50.72 10.48 29.75
C ARG A 76 49.45 9.64 29.58
N LEU A 77 48.25 10.20 29.45
CA LEU A 77 47.04 9.38 29.30
C LEU A 77 45.99 9.96 28.27
N TRP A 78 46.45 10.63 27.24
CA TRP A 78 45.54 11.25 26.24
C TRP A 78 45.20 10.39 25.00
N LYS A 79 45.70 9.16 24.92
CA LYS A 79 45.45 8.31 23.74
C LYS A 79 44.10 7.56 23.70
N PRO A 80 43.38 7.24 24.80
CA PRO A 80 42.10 6.57 24.69
C PRO A 80 40.88 7.49 24.45
N ILE A 81 40.96 8.80 24.81
CA ILE A 81 39.81 9.73 24.71
C ILE A 81 39.58 10.18 23.26
N ALA A 82 40.63 10.28 22.45
CA ALA A 82 40.50 10.60 21.02
C ALA A 82 39.85 9.48 20.23
N ALA A 83 40.02 8.21 20.64
CA ALA A 83 39.40 7.06 20.00
C ALA A 83 37.91 6.94 20.33
N ALA A 84 37.48 7.32 21.54
CA ALA A 84 36.04 7.32 21.90
C ALA A 84 35.25 8.45 21.22
N GLY A 85 35.89 9.63 21.04
CA GLY A 85 35.28 10.75 20.32
C GLY A 85 35.09 10.47 18.81
N SER A 86 36.04 9.76 18.18
CA SER A 86 35.90 9.36 16.76
C SER A 86 34.86 8.29 16.53
N LEU A 87 34.64 7.37 17.46
CA LEU A 87 33.60 6.37 17.36
C LEU A 87 32.19 6.98 17.51
N ALA A 88 32.04 7.91 18.47
CA ALA A 88 30.78 8.65 18.64
C ALA A 88 30.44 9.53 17.43
N ALA A 89 31.43 10.19 16.82
CA ALA A 89 31.26 10.96 15.60
C ALA A 89 30.97 10.06 14.39
N ALA A 90 31.58 8.88 14.30
CA ALA A 90 31.29 7.91 13.24
C ALA A 90 29.87 7.30 13.36
N VAL A 91 29.41 7.01 14.58
CA VAL A 91 28.05 6.54 14.85
C VAL A 91 27.02 7.64 14.57
N ALA A 92 27.28 8.89 14.97
CA ALA A 92 26.42 10.03 14.66
C ALA A 92 26.35 10.28 13.14
N LEU A 93 27.47 10.18 12.43
CA LEU A 93 27.53 10.30 10.98
C LEU A 93 26.82 9.12 10.28
N ALA A 94 26.95 7.90 10.80
CA ALA A 94 26.25 6.72 10.28
C ALA A 94 24.73 6.83 10.47
N VAL A 95 24.26 7.34 11.61
CA VAL A 95 22.84 7.61 11.88
C VAL A 95 22.31 8.75 10.99
N PHE A 96 23.16 9.73 10.67
CA PHE A 96 22.81 10.85 9.79
C PHE A 96 22.80 10.48 8.30
N LEU A 97 23.64 9.51 7.91
CA LEU A 97 23.73 9.00 6.54
C LEU A 97 22.74 7.86 6.24
N VAL A 98 22.03 7.33 7.25
CA VAL A 98 20.90 6.43 7.02
C VAL A 98 19.72 7.29 6.53
N PRO A 99 19.37 7.23 5.24
CA PRO A 99 18.19 7.93 4.77
C PRO A 99 17.00 7.42 5.59
N ALA A 100 16.32 8.30 6.31
CA ALA A 100 15.04 7.97 6.91
C ALA A 100 14.10 7.63 5.74
N SER A 101 13.98 6.34 5.43
CA SER A 101 13.05 5.86 4.41
C SER A 101 11.66 6.28 4.85
N ARG A 102 11.19 7.42 4.34
CA ARG A 102 9.81 7.84 4.54
C ARG A 102 8.97 6.87 3.73
N SER A 103 8.32 5.94 4.41
CA SER A 103 7.27 5.15 3.82
C SER A 103 5.95 5.89 3.99
N ASP A 104 5.31 6.25 2.89
CA ASP A 104 3.91 6.69 2.91
C ASP A 104 3.05 5.46 3.18
N ARG A 105 2.46 5.41 4.38
CA ARG A 105 1.54 4.34 4.77
C ARG A 105 0.11 4.83 4.65
N ILE A 106 -0.70 4.09 3.90
CA ILE A 106 -2.12 4.33 3.67
C ILE A 106 -2.87 3.08 4.12
N GLU A 107 -3.88 3.25 4.96
CA GLU A 107 -4.80 2.19 5.36
C GLU A 107 -6.16 2.46 4.73
N ILE A 108 -6.70 1.48 4.02
CA ILE A 108 -7.98 1.58 3.31
C ILE A 108 -8.86 0.43 3.78
N ALA A 109 -9.87 0.76 4.57
CA ALA A 109 -10.94 -0.15 4.92
C ALA A 109 -12.22 0.27 4.20
N THR A 110 -12.92 -0.67 3.59
CA THR A 110 -14.23 -0.47 2.94
C THR A 110 -15.31 -1.22 3.70
N ALA A 111 -16.47 -0.58 3.85
CA ALA A 111 -17.65 -1.23 4.41
C ALA A 111 -18.31 -2.16 3.38
N VAL A 112 -19.26 -3.00 3.82
CA VAL A 112 -20.11 -3.79 2.93
C VAL A 112 -20.88 -2.86 1.98
N GLY A 113 -20.73 -3.11 0.67
CA GLY A 113 -21.30 -2.30 -0.42
C GLY A 113 -20.44 -1.12 -0.87
N GLU A 114 -19.39 -0.77 -0.14
CA GLU A 114 -18.49 0.32 -0.49
C GLU A 114 -17.42 -0.15 -1.49
N ILE A 115 -17.21 0.63 -2.54
CA ILE A 115 -16.11 0.46 -3.50
C ILE A 115 -15.32 1.77 -3.50
N ARG A 116 -14.00 1.70 -3.30
CA ARG A 116 -13.15 2.88 -3.21
C ARG A 116 -12.03 2.83 -4.22
N ARG A 117 -11.86 3.92 -4.97
CA ARG A 117 -10.73 4.11 -5.88
C ARG A 117 -9.76 5.13 -5.30
N VAL A 118 -8.50 4.75 -5.19
CA VAL A 118 -7.44 5.54 -4.55
C VAL A 118 -6.24 5.65 -5.49
N PRO A 119 -5.84 6.86 -5.88
CA PRO A 119 -4.56 7.08 -6.54
C PRO A 119 -3.43 6.94 -5.52
N LEU A 120 -2.33 6.31 -5.94
CA LEU A 120 -1.16 6.09 -5.10
C LEU A 120 -0.03 7.06 -5.48
N THR A 121 0.90 7.29 -4.55
CA THR A 121 1.98 8.27 -4.70
C THR A 121 2.99 7.93 -5.80
N ASP A 122 3.07 6.66 -6.22
CA ASP A 122 3.91 6.18 -7.32
C ASP A 122 3.24 6.30 -8.71
N GLY A 123 2.03 6.86 -8.79
CA GLY A 123 1.21 6.95 -10.00
C GLY A 123 0.38 5.70 -10.30
N SER A 124 0.45 4.67 -9.46
CA SER A 124 -0.46 3.52 -9.52
C SER A 124 -1.86 3.90 -9.03
N VAL A 125 -2.85 3.05 -9.34
CA VAL A 125 -4.22 3.21 -8.85
C VAL A 125 -4.65 1.89 -8.20
N ALA A 126 -5.23 1.98 -7.00
CA ALA A 126 -5.92 0.89 -6.33
C ALA A 126 -7.43 1.10 -6.39
N SER A 127 -8.20 0.06 -6.79
CA SER A 127 -9.65 -0.01 -6.59
C SER A 127 -9.90 -1.11 -5.55
N VAL A 128 -10.40 -0.71 -4.39
CA VAL A 128 -10.67 -1.61 -3.25
C VAL A 128 -12.15 -1.94 -3.26
N ASN A 129 -12.46 -3.25 -3.25
CA ASN A 129 -13.81 -3.76 -3.34
C ASN A 129 -14.53 -3.73 -1.98
N THR A 130 -15.77 -4.17 -1.94
CA THR A 130 -16.60 -4.30 -0.73
C THR A 130 -15.91 -5.13 0.37
N ASP A 131 -16.12 -4.75 1.64
CA ASP A 131 -15.67 -5.48 2.83
C ASP A 131 -14.19 -5.87 2.74
N SER A 132 -13.34 -4.91 2.43
CA SER A 132 -11.92 -5.14 2.19
C SER A 132 -11.05 -4.27 3.11
N ASP A 133 -9.90 -4.82 3.48
CA ASP A 133 -8.88 -4.16 4.31
C ASP A 133 -7.53 -4.26 3.62
N VAL A 134 -6.97 -3.11 3.26
CA VAL A 134 -5.74 -2.96 2.49
C VAL A 134 -4.80 -1.96 3.17
N GLU A 135 -3.62 -2.40 3.49
CA GLU A 135 -2.51 -1.55 3.91
C GLU A 135 -1.55 -1.36 2.73
N ILE A 136 -1.17 -0.12 2.45
CA ILE A 136 -0.27 0.24 1.36
C ILE A 136 0.93 0.96 1.96
N GLU A 137 2.13 0.47 1.68
CA GLU A 137 3.38 1.06 2.11
C GLU A 137 4.25 1.34 0.88
N MET A 138 4.41 2.64 0.58
CA MET A 138 5.26 3.12 -0.50
C MET A 138 6.57 3.67 0.07
N ALA A 139 7.66 2.94 -0.13
CA ALA A 139 9.00 3.33 0.28
C ALA A 139 9.87 3.67 -0.94
N SER A 140 11.07 4.20 -0.69
CA SER A 140 12.02 4.55 -1.75
C SER A 140 12.54 3.34 -2.52
N ASP A 141 12.55 2.15 -1.90
CA ASP A 141 13.11 0.90 -2.42
C ASP A 141 12.07 -0.19 -2.69
N GLN A 142 10.81 -0.03 -2.20
CA GLN A 142 9.76 -1.04 -2.32
C GLN A 142 8.36 -0.45 -2.33
N ARG A 143 7.41 -1.19 -2.93
CA ARG A 143 5.99 -0.88 -3.00
C ARG A 143 5.23 -2.09 -2.46
N ASN A 144 4.95 -2.07 -1.15
CA ASN A 144 4.32 -3.19 -0.46
C ASN A 144 2.85 -2.92 -0.20
N ILE A 145 2.01 -3.86 -0.56
CA ILE A 145 0.59 -3.86 -0.30
C ILE A 145 0.24 -5.09 0.51
N ARG A 146 -0.50 -4.92 1.60
CA ARG A 146 -1.03 -6.04 2.37
C ARG A 146 -2.54 -6.05 2.26
N LEU A 147 -3.07 -7.10 1.64
CA LEU A 147 -4.51 -7.37 1.58
C LEU A 147 -4.88 -8.27 2.76
N ASN A 148 -5.41 -7.67 3.84
CA ASN A 148 -5.79 -8.38 5.05
C ASN A 148 -7.10 -9.15 4.86
N ASN A 149 -8.05 -8.58 4.10
CA ASN A 149 -9.34 -9.19 3.74
C ASN A 149 -9.86 -8.63 2.42
N GLY A 150 -10.75 -9.35 1.75
CA GLY A 150 -11.52 -8.89 0.62
C GLY A 150 -10.79 -8.97 -0.72
N GLU A 151 -10.92 -7.93 -1.54
CA GLU A 151 -10.47 -7.88 -2.92
C GLU A 151 -10.02 -6.48 -3.32
N ALA A 152 -8.91 -6.39 -4.04
CA ALA A 152 -8.44 -5.15 -4.63
C ALA A 152 -7.91 -5.39 -6.05
N TRP A 153 -8.17 -4.43 -6.93
CA TRP A 153 -7.58 -4.34 -8.25
C TRP A 153 -6.57 -3.21 -8.31
N PHE A 154 -5.45 -3.47 -8.97
CA PHE A 154 -4.34 -2.53 -9.09
C PHE A 154 -4.01 -2.27 -10.54
N GLN A 155 -3.87 -1.00 -10.91
CA GLN A 155 -3.21 -0.55 -12.13
C GLN A 155 -1.85 -0.01 -11.72
N VAL A 156 -0.82 -0.79 -11.95
CA VAL A 156 0.52 -0.52 -11.42
C VAL A 156 1.34 0.29 -12.41
N ALA A 157 1.85 1.42 -11.97
CA ALA A 157 2.82 2.21 -12.72
C ALA A 157 4.11 1.41 -12.96
N HIS A 158 4.65 1.50 -14.19
CA HIS A 158 5.82 0.73 -14.58
C HIS A 158 7.08 1.23 -13.86
N ASP A 159 7.64 0.40 -12.99
CA ASP A 159 8.90 0.67 -12.31
C ASP A 159 9.64 -0.65 -12.03
N ARG A 160 10.72 -0.90 -12.75
CA ARG A 160 11.55 -2.11 -12.63
C ARG A 160 12.46 -2.07 -11.41
N THR A 161 12.75 -0.90 -10.88
CA THR A 161 13.65 -0.74 -9.74
C THR A 161 12.96 -1.03 -8.42
N ARG A 162 11.64 -0.84 -8.37
CA ARG A 162 10.79 -1.08 -7.19
C ARG A 162 9.59 -1.97 -7.57
N PRO A 163 9.72 -3.28 -7.46
CA PRO A 163 8.61 -4.19 -7.69
C PRO A 163 7.41 -3.87 -6.79
N PHE A 164 6.20 -4.04 -7.32
CA PHE A 164 4.95 -3.91 -6.59
C PHE A 164 4.56 -5.27 -6.03
N LEU A 165 4.58 -5.43 -4.72
CA LEU A 165 4.36 -6.69 -4.02
C LEU A 165 3.03 -6.64 -3.26
N VAL A 166 2.10 -7.54 -3.62
CA VAL A 166 0.85 -7.73 -2.88
C VAL A 166 0.98 -8.99 -2.01
N GLU A 167 0.74 -8.81 -0.71
CA GLU A 167 0.70 -9.85 0.29
C GLU A 167 -0.75 -10.17 0.67
N ALA A 168 -1.24 -11.36 0.38
CA ALA A 168 -2.55 -11.86 0.82
C ALA A 168 -2.35 -13.05 1.77
N GLY A 169 -2.11 -12.77 3.04
CA GLY A 169 -1.68 -13.76 4.03
C GLY A 169 -0.31 -14.35 3.70
N LYS A 170 -0.25 -15.66 3.43
CA LYS A 170 1.00 -16.34 3.02
C LYS A 170 1.25 -16.27 1.50
N ILE A 171 0.36 -15.66 0.75
CA ILE A 171 0.45 -15.58 -0.71
C ILE A 171 1.11 -14.27 -1.09
N ARG A 172 1.95 -14.31 -2.12
CA ARG A 172 2.67 -13.18 -2.68
C ARG A 172 2.37 -13.06 -4.16
N VAL A 173 2.09 -11.84 -4.61
CA VAL A 173 1.88 -11.51 -6.03
C VAL A 173 2.77 -10.32 -6.35
N GLN A 174 3.70 -10.50 -7.28
CA GLN A 174 4.66 -9.47 -7.68
C GLN A 174 4.35 -8.96 -9.08
N ALA A 175 4.38 -7.64 -9.24
CA ALA A 175 4.15 -6.93 -10.49
C ALA A 175 5.25 -5.88 -10.74
N VAL A 176 5.42 -5.47 -12.01
CA VAL A 176 6.40 -4.44 -12.39
C VAL A 176 5.73 -3.28 -13.14
N GLY A 177 4.60 -3.54 -13.80
CA GLY A 177 3.84 -2.60 -14.59
C GLY A 177 2.71 -3.37 -15.26
N THR A 178 1.66 -3.64 -14.51
CA THR A 178 0.59 -4.58 -14.86
C THR A 178 -0.73 -4.07 -14.33
N ALA A 179 -1.85 -4.60 -14.87
CA ALA A 179 -3.16 -4.42 -14.27
C ALA A 179 -3.69 -5.79 -13.84
N PHE A 180 -4.04 -5.94 -12.56
CA PHE A 180 -4.49 -7.21 -11.99
C PHE A 180 -5.33 -7.02 -10.73
N SER A 181 -6.15 -8.01 -10.39
CA SER A 181 -6.82 -8.09 -9.09
C SER A 181 -6.27 -9.23 -8.25
N VAL A 182 -6.40 -9.06 -6.94
CA VAL A 182 -6.17 -10.10 -5.94
C VAL A 182 -7.40 -10.16 -5.03
N ARG A 183 -8.03 -11.34 -4.92
CA ARG A 183 -9.12 -11.63 -3.99
C ARG A 183 -8.65 -12.67 -2.99
N ARG A 184 -8.62 -12.29 -1.73
CA ARG A 184 -8.28 -13.19 -0.63
C ARG A 184 -9.53 -13.91 -0.15
N THR A 185 -9.44 -15.22 0.01
CA THR A 185 -10.49 -16.07 0.56
C THR A 185 -9.91 -17.01 1.62
N ALA A 186 -10.77 -17.71 2.37
CA ALA A 186 -10.33 -18.74 3.31
C ALA A 186 -9.57 -19.89 2.60
N ALA A 187 -9.91 -20.19 1.35
CA ALA A 187 -9.28 -21.24 0.55
C ALA A 187 -7.91 -20.82 -0.04
N GLY A 188 -7.65 -19.52 -0.16
CA GLY A 188 -6.44 -19.02 -0.80
C GLY A 188 -6.61 -17.62 -1.40
N ALA A 189 -5.86 -17.33 -2.44
CA ALA A 189 -6.02 -16.10 -3.21
C ALA A 189 -6.29 -16.40 -4.69
N GLU A 190 -7.24 -15.68 -5.25
CA GLU A 190 -7.52 -15.63 -6.68
C GLU A 190 -6.86 -14.38 -7.27
N ILE A 191 -6.19 -14.54 -8.40
CA ILE A 191 -5.49 -13.49 -9.12
C ILE A 191 -6.06 -13.44 -10.54
N LEU A 192 -6.48 -12.26 -11.00
CA LEU A 192 -6.90 -12.04 -12.38
C LEU A 192 -5.98 -11.00 -13.01
N VAL A 193 -5.42 -11.30 -14.17
CA VAL A 193 -4.49 -10.40 -14.85
C VAL A 193 -5.14 -9.86 -16.12
N THR A 194 -5.34 -8.53 -16.18
CA THR A 194 -5.88 -7.83 -17.34
C THR A 194 -4.80 -7.36 -18.29
N GLU A 195 -3.63 -6.96 -17.75
CA GLU A 195 -2.53 -6.41 -18.53
C GLU A 195 -1.18 -6.85 -17.98
N GLY A 196 -0.24 -7.22 -18.86
CA GLY A 196 1.11 -7.62 -18.52
C GLY A 196 1.21 -9.03 -17.95
N VAL A 197 2.13 -9.23 -17.01
CA VAL A 197 2.41 -10.52 -16.36
C VAL A 197 2.69 -10.28 -14.88
N VAL A 198 2.09 -11.06 -14.00
CA VAL A 198 2.46 -11.11 -12.58
C VAL A 198 3.13 -12.43 -12.22
N GLU A 199 3.92 -12.45 -11.16
CA GLU A 199 4.44 -13.67 -10.54
C GLU A 199 3.73 -13.91 -9.21
N ALA A 200 3.21 -15.12 -9.01
CA ALA A 200 2.51 -15.50 -7.79
C ALA A 200 3.13 -16.74 -7.14
N TRP A 201 3.17 -16.77 -5.81
CA TRP A 201 3.66 -17.91 -5.03
C TRP A 201 3.10 -17.92 -3.62
N ALA A 202 3.13 -19.06 -2.96
CA ALA A 202 2.89 -19.18 -1.52
C ALA A 202 4.23 -19.20 -0.76
N LEU A 203 4.30 -18.60 0.42
CA LEU A 203 5.47 -18.70 1.29
C LEU A 203 5.66 -20.15 1.75
N GLY A 204 6.84 -20.70 1.47
CA GLY A 204 7.15 -22.12 1.73
C GLY A 204 6.57 -23.08 0.69
N GLY A 205 6.11 -22.60 -0.48
CA GLY A 205 5.63 -23.39 -1.60
C GLY A 205 6.69 -23.66 -2.67
N ASP A 206 6.27 -24.35 -3.75
CA ASP A 206 7.14 -24.96 -4.78
C ASP A 206 7.71 -23.96 -5.82
N GLY A 207 7.66 -22.66 -5.54
CA GLY A 207 8.25 -21.66 -6.43
C GLY A 207 7.26 -20.63 -6.96
N ARG A 208 7.77 -19.73 -7.82
CA ARG A 208 7.00 -18.65 -8.45
C ARG A 208 6.41 -19.12 -9.78
N VAL A 209 5.15 -18.77 -10.01
CA VAL A 209 4.46 -19.07 -11.26
C VAL A 209 4.04 -17.77 -11.93
N ARG A 210 4.29 -17.66 -13.22
CA ARG A 210 3.91 -16.50 -14.03
C ARG A 210 2.47 -16.63 -14.51
N ILE A 211 1.70 -15.56 -14.33
CA ILE A 211 0.30 -15.47 -14.77
C ILE A 211 0.24 -14.31 -15.77
N PRO A 212 0.13 -14.61 -17.08
CA PRO A 212 0.00 -13.58 -18.11
C PRO A 212 -1.43 -13.01 -18.19
N ALA A 213 -1.57 -11.86 -18.85
CA ALA A 213 -2.87 -11.25 -19.13
C ALA A 213 -3.85 -12.23 -19.77
N GLY A 214 -5.15 -12.08 -19.45
CA GLY A 214 -6.22 -12.98 -19.90
C GLY A 214 -6.31 -14.29 -19.10
N ASN A 215 -5.56 -14.44 -18.01
CA ASN A 215 -5.57 -15.63 -17.19
C ASN A 215 -6.00 -15.35 -15.75
N ARG A 216 -6.55 -16.41 -15.14
CA ARG A 216 -6.85 -16.52 -13.72
C ARG A 216 -5.82 -17.41 -13.06
N GLY A 217 -5.24 -16.96 -11.95
CA GLY A 217 -4.42 -17.77 -11.06
C GLY A 217 -5.15 -18.05 -9.75
N PHE A 218 -4.98 -19.25 -9.22
CA PHE A 218 -5.40 -19.59 -7.86
C PHE A 218 -4.22 -20.12 -7.07
N VAL A 219 -3.95 -19.49 -5.93
CA VAL A 219 -2.91 -19.90 -4.98
C VAL A 219 -3.59 -20.38 -3.70
N PRO A 220 -3.52 -21.67 -3.34
CA PRO A 220 -4.18 -22.18 -2.14
C PRO A 220 -3.51 -21.66 -0.86
N ALA A 221 -4.31 -21.48 0.22
CA ALA A 221 -3.81 -21.02 1.52
C ALA A 221 -2.90 -22.04 2.21
N GLY A 222 -3.04 -23.32 1.85
CA GLY A 222 -2.26 -24.46 2.36
C GLY A 222 -1.15 -24.88 1.42
N ARG A 223 -0.75 -26.16 1.53
CA ARG A 223 0.18 -26.79 0.59
C ARG A 223 -0.50 -27.00 -0.75
N GLY A 224 0.15 -26.64 -1.83
CA GLY A 224 -0.31 -26.80 -3.20
C GLY A 224 0.33 -25.78 -4.13
N GLY A 225 0.47 -26.15 -5.40
CA GLY A 225 1.01 -25.27 -6.43
C GLY A 225 0.00 -24.24 -6.92
N VAL A 226 0.49 -23.19 -7.53
CA VAL A 226 -0.33 -22.19 -8.23
C VAL A 226 -1.00 -22.83 -9.44
N LYS A 227 -2.32 -22.74 -9.56
CA LYS A 227 -3.08 -23.17 -10.73
C LYS A 227 -3.35 -21.97 -11.62
N VAL A 228 -2.99 -22.05 -12.90
CA VAL A 228 -3.28 -21.02 -13.88
C VAL A 228 -4.25 -21.57 -14.92
N THR A 229 -5.31 -20.84 -15.18
CA THR A 229 -6.34 -21.20 -16.16
C THR A 229 -6.63 -20.00 -17.07
N PRO A 230 -6.77 -20.20 -18.38
CA PRO A 230 -7.26 -19.17 -19.28
C PRO A 230 -8.66 -18.69 -18.85
N ALA A 231 -8.90 -17.38 -18.96
CA ALA A 231 -10.19 -16.79 -18.66
C ALA A 231 -10.62 -15.81 -19.79
N PRO A 232 -10.80 -16.31 -21.03
CA PRO A 232 -11.11 -15.47 -22.18
C PRO A 232 -12.44 -14.76 -21.96
N GLY A 233 -12.44 -13.42 -22.06
CA GLY A 233 -13.62 -12.58 -21.76
C GLY A 233 -14.10 -12.58 -20.31
N GLY A 234 -13.62 -13.53 -19.47
CA GLY A 234 -14.02 -13.63 -18.06
C GLY A 234 -13.32 -12.64 -17.15
N VAL A 235 -12.16 -12.13 -17.55
CA VAL A 235 -11.39 -11.17 -16.72
C VAL A 235 -12.13 -9.83 -16.62
N ASP A 236 -12.59 -9.27 -17.73
CA ASP A 236 -13.33 -8.00 -17.74
C ASP A 236 -14.67 -8.13 -17.00
N ARG A 237 -15.40 -9.25 -17.20
CA ARG A 237 -16.63 -9.53 -16.47
C ARG A 237 -16.40 -9.63 -14.95
N ALA A 238 -15.37 -10.35 -14.53
CA ALA A 238 -15.05 -10.48 -13.11
C ALA A 238 -14.63 -9.16 -12.46
N LEU A 239 -14.28 -8.14 -13.25
CA LEU A 239 -13.91 -6.80 -12.79
C LEU A 239 -15.03 -5.75 -13.00
N ALA A 240 -16.21 -6.15 -13.45
CA ALA A 240 -17.37 -5.25 -13.60
C ALA A 240 -17.79 -4.59 -12.27
N TRP A 241 -17.46 -5.21 -11.14
CA TRP A 241 -17.68 -4.62 -9.82
C TRP A 241 -17.06 -3.22 -9.65
N ARG A 242 -15.97 -2.90 -10.36
CA ARG A 242 -15.32 -1.57 -10.30
C ARG A 242 -16.24 -0.45 -10.77
N THR A 243 -17.27 -0.77 -11.54
CA THR A 243 -18.34 0.12 -11.99
C THR A 243 -19.66 -0.13 -11.27
N GLY A 244 -19.63 -0.97 -10.21
CA GLY A 244 -20.83 -1.30 -9.42
C GLY A 244 -21.75 -2.31 -10.09
N GLU A 245 -21.22 -3.17 -10.95
CA GLU A 245 -21.99 -4.17 -11.71
C GLU A 245 -21.49 -5.59 -11.45
N LEU A 246 -22.38 -6.55 -11.55
CA LEU A 246 -22.10 -7.98 -11.65
C LEU A 246 -22.43 -8.40 -13.09
N ALA A 247 -21.44 -8.86 -13.85
CA ALA A 247 -21.58 -9.34 -15.21
C ALA A 247 -21.59 -10.87 -15.23
N LEU A 248 -22.63 -11.46 -15.78
CA LEU A 248 -22.87 -12.90 -15.87
C LEU A 248 -22.95 -13.35 -17.32
N ASP A 249 -22.39 -14.52 -17.64
CA ASP A 249 -22.38 -15.12 -18.96
C ASP A 249 -22.49 -16.66 -18.87
N GLY A 250 -23.55 -17.11 -18.20
CA GLY A 250 -23.83 -18.52 -17.96
C GLY A 250 -23.49 -19.01 -16.56
N GLU A 251 -23.03 -18.14 -15.67
CA GLU A 251 -22.86 -18.50 -14.25
C GLU A 251 -24.22 -18.79 -13.61
N SER A 252 -24.23 -19.68 -12.61
CA SER A 252 -25.44 -20.11 -11.94
C SER A 252 -26.06 -19.01 -11.06
N LEU A 253 -27.37 -19.05 -10.86
CA LEU A 253 -28.08 -18.15 -9.93
C LEU A 253 -27.46 -18.24 -8.51
N GLY A 254 -27.03 -19.42 -8.07
CA GLY A 254 -26.36 -19.60 -6.77
C GLY A 254 -25.04 -18.82 -6.68
N PHE A 255 -24.24 -18.81 -7.76
CA PHE A 255 -23.05 -17.98 -7.85
C PHE A 255 -23.40 -16.49 -7.80
N ALA A 256 -24.38 -16.06 -8.61
CA ALA A 256 -24.81 -14.67 -8.69
C ALA A 256 -25.34 -14.16 -7.34
N ALA A 257 -26.16 -14.94 -6.64
CA ALA A 257 -26.66 -14.62 -5.30
C ALA A 257 -25.49 -14.50 -4.30
N GLY A 258 -24.52 -15.42 -4.34
CA GLY A 258 -23.33 -15.37 -3.50
C GLY A 258 -22.49 -14.12 -3.73
N GLU A 259 -22.30 -13.71 -4.99
CA GLU A 259 -21.56 -12.48 -5.29
C GLU A 259 -22.33 -11.23 -4.84
N LEU A 260 -23.67 -11.14 -5.08
CA LEU A 260 -24.49 -10.02 -4.62
C LEU A 260 -24.54 -9.91 -3.09
N ASN A 261 -24.54 -11.03 -2.39
CA ASN A 261 -24.55 -11.07 -0.92
C ASN A 261 -23.26 -10.47 -0.31
N ARG A 262 -22.17 -10.39 -1.06
CA ARG A 262 -20.95 -9.68 -0.61
C ARG A 262 -21.16 -8.16 -0.49
N TYR A 263 -22.04 -7.58 -1.30
CA TYR A 263 -22.28 -6.14 -1.37
C TYR A 263 -23.45 -5.68 -0.53
N ASN A 264 -24.25 -6.60 -0.01
CA ASN A 264 -25.53 -6.26 0.61
C ASN A 264 -25.68 -6.92 1.97
N ARG A 265 -26.18 -6.16 2.96
CA ARG A 265 -26.58 -6.73 4.26
C ARG A 265 -27.81 -7.61 4.11
N ARG A 266 -28.71 -7.24 3.17
CA ARG A 266 -29.89 -8.04 2.85
C ARG A 266 -29.50 -9.19 1.93
N ALA A 267 -29.49 -10.41 2.47
CA ALA A 267 -29.02 -11.60 1.77
C ALA A 267 -30.09 -12.19 0.85
N ILE A 268 -29.71 -12.61 -0.35
CA ILE A 268 -30.51 -13.45 -1.24
C ILE A 268 -30.29 -14.91 -0.83
N VAL A 269 -31.38 -15.62 -0.54
CA VAL A 269 -31.41 -17.05 -0.25
C VAL A 269 -32.24 -17.76 -1.30
N ILE A 270 -31.71 -18.84 -1.85
CA ILE A 270 -32.37 -19.67 -2.85
C ILE A 270 -32.85 -20.92 -2.13
N ASP A 271 -34.18 -21.05 -1.94
CA ASP A 271 -34.77 -22.14 -1.18
C ASP A 271 -34.84 -23.45 -2.00
N ASP A 272 -34.92 -23.35 -3.34
CA ASP A 272 -34.87 -24.49 -4.25
C ASP A 272 -33.45 -24.70 -4.84
N PRO A 273 -32.73 -25.79 -4.51
CA PRO A 273 -31.43 -26.07 -5.09
C PRO A 273 -31.40 -26.24 -6.61
N ALA A 274 -32.55 -26.57 -7.23
CA ALA A 274 -32.64 -26.67 -8.69
C ALA A 274 -32.63 -25.27 -9.31
N LEU A 275 -33.36 -24.33 -8.72
CA LEU A 275 -33.32 -22.91 -9.12
C LEU A 275 -31.92 -22.33 -9.03
N GLY A 276 -31.17 -22.72 -7.97
CA GLY A 276 -29.78 -22.26 -7.77
C GLY A 276 -28.81 -22.66 -8.88
N ARG A 277 -29.12 -23.66 -9.69
CA ARG A 277 -28.31 -24.12 -10.82
C ARG A 277 -28.63 -23.47 -12.16
N GLU A 278 -29.74 -22.70 -12.23
CA GLU A 278 -30.14 -22.04 -13.47
C GLU A 278 -29.08 -21.04 -13.93
N PRO A 279 -28.65 -21.10 -15.21
CA PRO A 279 -27.68 -20.17 -15.75
C PRO A 279 -28.28 -18.80 -15.98
N LEU A 280 -27.48 -17.75 -15.71
CA LEU A 280 -27.88 -16.38 -15.93
C LEU A 280 -26.93 -15.67 -16.89
N VAL A 281 -27.48 -14.78 -17.72
CA VAL A 281 -26.71 -13.89 -18.59
C VAL A 281 -27.24 -12.47 -18.40
N GLY A 282 -26.33 -11.54 -18.23
CA GLY A 282 -26.67 -10.11 -18.10
C GLY A 282 -25.78 -9.32 -17.17
N TYR A 283 -26.12 -8.04 -17.05
CA TYR A 283 -25.44 -7.10 -16.14
C TYR A 283 -26.43 -6.66 -15.06
N PHE A 284 -26.01 -6.75 -13.82
CA PHE A 284 -26.85 -6.43 -12.67
C PHE A 284 -26.11 -5.48 -11.73
N ARG A 285 -26.82 -4.52 -11.16
CA ARG A 285 -26.27 -3.62 -10.16
C ARG A 285 -26.01 -4.37 -8.86
N VAL A 286 -24.77 -4.26 -8.31
CA VAL A 286 -24.41 -4.95 -7.07
C VAL A 286 -25.14 -4.42 -5.85
N ASP A 287 -25.61 -3.16 -5.89
CA ASP A 287 -26.32 -2.46 -4.80
C ASP A 287 -27.85 -2.62 -4.85
N GLN A 288 -28.38 -3.45 -5.78
CA GLN A 288 -29.83 -3.61 -5.98
C GLN A 288 -30.27 -5.10 -5.89
N PRO A 289 -30.10 -5.77 -4.74
CA PRO A 289 -30.40 -7.21 -4.62
C PRO A 289 -31.88 -7.54 -4.84
N GLU A 290 -32.82 -6.65 -4.47
CA GLU A 290 -34.25 -6.87 -4.69
C GLU A 290 -34.64 -6.71 -6.15
N ALA A 291 -34.05 -5.78 -6.88
CA ALA A 291 -34.30 -5.63 -8.32
C ALA A 291 -33.78 -6.85 -9.08
N PHE A 292 -32.59 -7.34 -8.72
CA PHE A 292 -32.05 -8.60 -9.23
C PHE A 292 -32.98 -9.77 -8.95
N ALA A 293 -33.41 -9.95 -7.69
CA ALA A 293 -34.28 -11.07 -7.31
C ALA A 293 -35.62 -11.05 -8.09
N ARG A 294 -36.24 -9.86 -8.26
CA ARG A 294 -37.49 -9.72 -9.06
C ARG A 294 -37.27 -10.03 -10.54
N ALA A 295 -36.19 -9.56 -11.13
CA ALA A 295 -35.87 -9.82 -12.53
C ALA A 295 -35.67 -11.32 -12.78
N VAL A 296 -34.89 -11.98 -11.94
CA VAL A 296 -34.62 -13.42 -12.03
C VAL A 296 -35.91 -14.24 -11.80
N ALA A 297 -36.71 -13.88 -10.79
CA ALA A 297 -37.96 -14.57 -10.51
C ALA A 297 -38.92 -14.48 -11.69
N SER A 298 -39.05 -13.30 -12.32
CA SER A 298 -39.87 -13.12 -13.53
C SER A 298 -39.39 -13.98 -14.70
N THR A 299 -38.08 -14.12 -14.88
CA THR A 299 -37.49 -14.89 -15.99
C THR A 299 -37.59 -16.39 -15.78
N LEU A 300 -37.41 -16.86 -14.56
CA LEU A 300 -37.35 -18.29 -14.22
C LEU A 300 -38.66 -18.85 -13.66
N GLY A 301 -39.75 -18.05 -13.64
CA GLY A 301 -41.05 -18.47 -13.11
C GLY A 301 -41.01 -18.75 -11.59
N ALA A 302 -40.15 -18.05 -10.85
CA ALA A 302 -40.02 -18.15 -9.43
C ALA A 302 -40.78 -17.04 -8.69
N ARG A 303 -40.87 -17.12 -7.40
CA ARG A 303 -41.48 -16.13 -6.49
C ARG A 303 -40.43 -15.49 -5.60
N VAL A 304 -40.61 -14.23 -5.26
CA VAL A 304 -39.77 -13.47 -4.31
C VAL A 304 -40.58 -13.27 -3.04
N ARG A 305 -40.03 -13.69 -1.92
CA ARG A 305 -40.55 -13.40 -0.58
C ARG A 305 -39.49 -12.66 0.22
N VAL A 306 -39.82 -11.48 0.73
CA VAL A 306 -38.93 -10.69 1.58
C VAL A 306 -39.32 -10.91 3.04
N ALA A 307 -38.37 -11.35 3.85
CA ALA A 307 -38.54 -11.59 5.27
C ALA A 307 -37.39 -10.94 6.06
N GLY A 308 -37.64 -9.77 6.63
CA GLY A 308 -36.61 -9.00 7.33
C GLY A 308 -35.45 -8.61 6.39
N GLU A 309 -34.25 -9.04 6.74
CA GLU A 309 -33.01 -8.80 5.95
C GLU A 309 -32.73 -9.93 4.94
N THR A 310 -33.72 -10.75 4.62
CA THR A 310 -33.54 -11.88 3.70
C THR A 310 -34.54 -11.80 2.53
N ILE A 311 -34.04 -12.02 1.33
CA ILE A 311 -34.80 -12.12 0.09
C ILE A 311 -34.78 -13.59 -0.31
N HIS A 312 -35.92 -14.28 -0.20
CA HIS A 312 -36.10 -15.67 -0.60
C HIS A 312 -36.54 -15.78 -2.06
N LEU A 313 -35.87 -16.67 -2.79
CA LEU A 313 -36.27 -17.09 -4.14
C LEU A 313 -36.81 -18.52 -4.06
N GLU A 314 -38.13 -18.66 -4.33
CA GLU A 314 -38.88 -19.89 -4.20
C GLU A 314 -39.50 -20.26 -5.59
N ARG A 315 -39.70 -21.55 -5.87
CA ARG A 315 -40.48 -22.01 -7.02
C ARG A 315 -41.97 -21.99 -6.78
#